data_0e4bb132dd460b1e79f49147179387b0
#
_entry.id   0e4bb132dd460b1e79f49147179387b0
#
_cell.length_a   1.000
_cell.length_b   1.000
_cell.length_c   1.000
_cell.angle_alpha   90.00
_cell.angle_beta   90.00
_cell.angle_gamma   90.00
#
_symmetry.space_group_name_H-M   'P 1'
#
loop_
_entity.id
_entity.type
_entity.pdbx_description
1 polymer ?
#
loop_
_entity_poly.entity_id
_entity_poly.type
_entity_poly.pdbx_seq_one_letter_code
_entity_poly.pdbx_strand_id
1 'polypeptide(L)'
;MLLFHKFPVTTQVFHHTAHTFALVNLKPIVPGHVLVVPLRRVSRLHELPAEESDDFWRTVQRVQRFVQHIYKCDALNVAIQDGIAAGQSVPHVHCHLIPRYLRDGWGDGVYAALEDSEGMLHQEMVEEQSWWKKVGKQMDIKEDDVRKPRGMPEMEKEA
;
A
#
# COMPACT_ATOMS: atom_id res chain seq x y z
N MET A 1 6.38 13.12 8.00
CA MET A 1 6.75 11.74 7.61
C MET A 1 5.54 10.83 7.79
N LEU A 2 5.19 10.07 6.74
CA LEU A 2 4.09 9.13 6.79
C LEU A 2 4.61 7.75 7.21
N LEU A 3 3.90 7.11 8.14
CA LEU A 3 4.28 5.83 8.71
C LEU A 3 3.22 4.76 8.41
N PHE A 4 3.66 3.62 7.87
CA PHE A 4 2.90 2.40 7.83
C PHE A 4 3.39 1.54 8.98
N HIS A 5 2.59 1.40 10.04
CA HIS A 5 3.01 0.85 11.33
C HIS A 5 4.22 1.65 11.86
N LYS A 6 5.39 1.07 11.96
CA LYS A 6 6.64 1.74 12.34
C LYS A 6 7.54 2.10 11.16
N PHE A 7 7.12 1.80 9.94
CA PHE A 7 7.93 1.95 8.74
C PHE A 7 7.66 3.28 8.04
N PRO A 8 8.68 4.13 7.83
CA PRO A 8 8.50 5.32 7.00
C PRO A 8 8.24 4.93 5.55
N VAL A 9 7.15 5.44 4.98
CA VAL A 9 6.71 5.10 3.62
C VAL A 9 6.52 6.32 2.72
N THR A 10 6.98 7.48 3.15
CA THR A 10 6.78 8.74 2.43
C THR A 10 7.20 8.66 0.96
N THR A 11 8.27 7.91 0.65
CA THR A 11 8.76 7.74 -0.73
C THR A 11 7.84 6.91 -1.61
N GLN A 12 6.91 6.14 -1.03
CA GLN A 12 5.99 5.24 -1.73
C GLN A 12 4.59 5.83 -1.83
N VAL A 13 4.30 6.86 -1.05
CA VAL A 13 2.98 7.50 -1.00
C VAL A 13 2.77 8.36 -2.22
N PHE A 14 1.65 8.18 -2.91
CA PHE A 14 1.27 8.96 -4.07
C PHE A 14 0.03 9.83 -3.84
N HIS A 15 -0.70 9.61 -2.76
CA HIS A 15 -1.90 10.37 -2.41
C HIS A 15 -2.11 10.36 -0.92
N HIS A 16 -2.57 11.49 -0.35
CA HIS A 16 -3.01 11.53 1.04
C HIS A 16 -4.13 12.55 1.24
N THR A 17 -4.93 12.31 2.26
CA THR A 17 -5.98 13.20 2.73
C THR A 17 -5.71 13.59 4.19
N ALA A 18 -6.69 14.21 4.86
CA ALA A 18 -6.55 14.56 6.27
C ALA A 18 -6.32 13.34 7.18
N HIS A 19 -6.88 12.15 6.82
CA HIS A 19 -6.86 10.98 7.69
C HIS A 19 -6.35 9.70 7.04
N THR A 20 -6.02 9.72 5.75
CA THR A 20 -5.71 8.51 4.97
C THR A 20 -4.58 8.79 3.98
N PHE A 21 -3.81 7.77 3.64
CA PHE A 21 -2.85 7.85 2.56
C PHE A 21 -2.88 6.58 1.71
N ALA A 22 -2.37 6.68 0.50
CA ALA A 22 -2.25 5.57 -0.43
C ALA A 22 -0.82 5.44 -0.91
N LEU A 23 -0.33 4.22 -1.00
CA LEU A 23 1.05 3.92 -1.40
C LEU A 23 1.10 2.74 -2.36
N VAL A 24 2.16 2.69 -3.17
CA VAL A 24 2.42 1.53 -4.02
C VAL A 24 2.91 0.36 -3.16
N ASN A 25 2.48 -0.85 -3.48
CA ASN A 25 3.00 -2.04 -2.84
C ASN A 25 4.45 -2.27 -3.34
N LEU A 26 5.37 -2.58 -2.42
CA LEU A 26 6.79 -2.79 -2.76
C LEU A 26 7.01 -3.93 -3.74
N LYS A 27 6.28 -5.02 -3.54
CA LYS A 27 6.30 -6.18 -4.43
C LYS A 27 4.87 -6.44 -4.90
N PRO A 28 4.41 -5.72 -5.93
CA PRO A 28 3.03 -5.84 -6.38
C PRO A 28 2.77 -7.22 -6.97
N ILE A 29 1.58 -7.77 -6.70
CA ILE A 29 1.11 -9.01 -7.34
C ILE A 29 0.98 -8.79 -8.84
N VAL A 30 0.43 -7.63 -9.20
CA VAL A 30 0.30 -7.17 -10.59
C VAL A 30 0.62 -5.67 -10.63
N PRO A 31 0.99 -5.11 -11.79
CA PRO A 31 1.15 -3.66 -11.91
C PRO A 31 -0.10 -2.93 -11.44
N GLY A 32 0.08 -1.88 -10.64
CA GLY A 32 -1.02 -1.11 -10.09
C GLY A 32 -1.58 -1.61 -8.76
N HIS A 33 -0.99 -2.66 -8.18
CA HIS A 33 -1.34 -3.11 -6.83
C HIS A 33 -0.91 -2.05 -5.80
N VAL A 34 -1.88 -1.43 -5.13
CA VAL A 34 -1.67 -0.35 -4.18
C VAL A 34 -2.34 -0.66 -2.84
N LEU A 35 -1.92 0.07 -1.81
CA LEU A 35 -2.49 -0.01 -0.47
C LEU A 35 -3.11 1.33 -0.08
N VAL A 36 -4.25 1.28 0.60
CA VAL A 36 -4.86 2.45 1.25
C VAL A 36 -4.80 2.24 2.75
N VAL A 37 -4.27 3.22 3.48
CA VAL A 37 -3.91 3.09 4.90
C VAL A 37 -4.38 4.33 5.65
N PRO A 38 -5.05 4.17 6.82
CA PRO A 38 -5.38 5.34 7.65
C PRO A 38 -4.12 5.90 8.32
N LEU A 39 -4.09 7.21 8.55
CA LEU A 39 -2.99 7.83 9.29
C LEU A 39 -2.92 7.32 10.73
N ARG A 40 -4.06 7.04 11.33
CA ARG A 40 -4.11 6.47 12.69
C ARG A 40 -3.57 5.05 12.66
N ARG A 41 -2.58 4.76 13.49
CA ARG A 41 -1.93 3.45 13.55
C ARG A 41 -2.71 2.49 14.44
N VAL A 42 -3.87 2.08 13.96
CA VAL A 42 -4.70 1.04 14.58
C VAL A 42 -4.61 -0.24 13.78
N SER A 43 -4.68 -1.38 14.44
CA SER A 43 -4.53 -2.68 13.78
C SER A 43 -5.83 -3.17 13.14
N ARG A 44 -6.97 -2.77 13.68
CA ARG A 44 -8.27 -3.29 13.27
C ARG A 44 -9.16 -2.17 12.71
N LEU A 45 -9.93 -2.53 11.70
CA LEU A 45 -10.83 -1.59 11.02
C LEU A 45 -11.83 -0.92 11.98
N HIS A 46 -12.39 -1.71 12.91
CA HIS A 46 -13.39 -1.20 13.86
C HIS A 46 -12.84 -0.17 14.85
N GLU A 47 -11.53 -0.04 14.94
CA GLU A 47 -10.89 0.93 15.83
C GLU A 47 -10.83 2.34 15.26
N LEU A 48 -11.20 2.52 13.99
CA LEU A 48 -11.25 3.85 13.36
C LEU A 48 -12.47 4.62 13.85
N PRO A 49 -12.31 5.88 14.31
CA PRO A 49 -13.45 6.76 14.57
C PRO A 49 -14.26 6.98 13.29
N ALA A 50 -15.56 7.30 13.43
CA ALA A 50 -16.49 7.43 12.31
C ALA A 50 -15.99 8.37 11.20
N GLU A 51 -15.48 9.55 11.57
CA GLU A 51 -14.98 10.54 10.62
C GLU A 51 -13.78 10.02 9.83
N GLU A 52 -12.86 9.35 10.51
CA GLU A 52 -11.66 8.77 9.87
C GLU A 52 -12.03 7.55 9.01
N SER A 53 -13.01 6.78 9.45
CA SER A 53 -13.55 5.67 8.67
C SER A 53 -14.20 6.16 7.37
N ASP A 54 -14.98 7.24 7.43
CA ASP A 54 -15.58 7.85 6.25
C ASP A 54 -14.51 8.33 5.28
N ASP A 55 -13.47 8.99 5.75
CA ASP A 55 -12.34 9.44 4.93
C ASP A 55 -11.61 8.27 4.29
N PHE A 56 -11.41 7.20 5.05
CA PHE A 56 -10.77 5.97 4.56
C PHE A 56 -11.52 5.37 3.37
N TRP A 57 -12.83 5.16 3.50
CA TRP A 57 -13.61 4.56 2.42
C TRP A 57 -13.77 5.47 1.20
N ARG A 58 -13.87 6.78 1.40
CA ARG A 58 -13.86 7.75 0.30
C ARG A 58 -12.52 7.72 -0.45
N THR A 59 -11.43 7.56 0.28
CA THR A 59 -10.10 7.44 -0.31
C THR A 59 -9.97 6.14 -1.09
N VAL A 60 -10.48 5.01 -0.57
CA VAL A 60 -10.53 3.74 -1.30
C VAL A 60 -11.23 3.92 -2.65
N GLN A 61 -12.40 4.56 -2.68
CA GLN A 61 -13.14 4.80 -3.92
C GLN A 61 -12.37 5.69 -4.89
N ARG A 62 -11.74 6.74 -4.39
CA ARG A 62 -10.95 7.67 -5.20
C ARG A 62 -9.74 6.99 -5.84
N VAL A 63 -9.01 6.24 -5.04
CA VAL A 63 -7.83 5.50 -5.51
C VAL A 63 -8.25 4.41 -6.49
N GLN A 64 -9.38 3.74 -6.26
CA GLN A 64 -9.95 2.76 -7.19
C GLN A 64 -10.19 3.37 -8.57
N ARG A 65 -10.80 4.54 -8.64
CA ARG A 65 -11.04 5.25 -9.91
C ARG A 65 -9.73 5.61 -10.59
N PHE A 66 -8.76 6.07 -9.84
CA PHE A 66 -7.43 6.43 -10.33
C PHE A 66 -6.72 5.21 -10.94
N VAL A 67 -6.65 4.12 -10.19
CA VAL A 67 -6.01 2.88 -10.64
C VAL A 67 -6.70 2.34 -11.89
N GLN A 68 -8.03 2.32 -11.91
CA GLN A 68 -8.79 1.86 -13.06
C GLN A 68 -8.52 2.72 -14.29
N HIS A 69 -8.39 4.03 -14.12
CA HIS A 69 -8.09 4.94 -15.22
C HIS A 69 -6.67 4.73 -15.80
N ILE A 70 -5.68 4.61 -14.93
CA ILE A 70 -4.27 4.48 -15.33
C ILE A 70 -3.99 3.10 -15.94
N TYR A 71 -4.46 2.04 -15.30
CA TYR A 71 -4.13 0.66 -15.67
C TYR A 71 -5.16 0.02 -16.61
N LYS A 72 -6.27 0.71 -16.89
CA LYS A 72 -7.32 0.21 -17.81
C LYS A 72 -7.82 -1.17 -17.42
N CYS A 73 -7.93 -1.45 -16.12
CA CYS A 73 -8.40 -2.73 -15.64
C CYS A 73 -9.92 -2.88 -15.78
N ASP A 74 -10.37 -4.13 -15.92
CA ASP A 74 -11.79 -4.46 -16.01
C ASP A 74 -12.48 -4.44 -14.66
N ALA A 75 -11.73 -4.75 -13.59
CA ALA A 75 -12.24 -4.85 -12.22
C ALA A 75 -11.09 -4.70 -11.22
N LEU A 76 -11.42 -4.71 -9.93
CA LEU A 76 -10.43 -4.71 -8.86
C LEU A 76 -10.85 -5.69 -7.77
N ASN A 77 -9.86 -6.38 -7.19
CA ASN A 77 -10.05 -6.98 -5.88
C ASN A 77 -9.74 -5.94 -4.81
N VAL A 78 -10.67 -5.76 -3.89
CA VAL A 78 -10.56 -4.85 -2.75
C VAL A 78 -10.58 -5.73 -1.51
N ALA A 79 -9.48 -5.77 -0.76
CA ALA A 79 -9.33 -6.71 0.34
C ALA A 79 -8.63 -6.13 1.56
N ILE A 80 -9.16 -6.43 2.73
CA ILE A 80 -8.54 -6.12 4.03
C ILE A 80 -8.42 -7.42 4.80
N GLN A 81 -7.20 -7.77 5.23
CA GLN A 81 -6.99 -8.85 6.19
C GLN A 81 -7.06 -8.21 7.59
N ASP A 82 -8.21 -8.30 8.21
CA ASP A 82 -8.53 -7.60 9.46
C ASP A 82 -8.29 -8.52 10.67
N GLY A 83 -7.06 -8.53 11.16
CA GLY A 83 -6.63 -9.35 12.28
C GLY A 83 -5.73 -10.51 11.87
N ILE A 84 -4.99 -11.05 12.85
CA ILE A 84 -3.99 -12.10 12.64
C ILE A 84 -4.64 -13.36 12.04
N ALA A 85 -5.81 -13.74 12.53
CA ALA A 85 -6.52 -14.93 12.05
C ALA A 85 -6.96 -14.79 10.58
N ALA A 86 -7.05 -13.55 10.07
CA ALA A 86 -7.35 -13.27 8.67
C ALA A 86 -6.08 -13.08 7.82
N GLY A 87 -4.90 -13.32 8.38
CA GLY A 87 -3.64 -13.24 7.68
C GLY A 87 -2.89 -11.90 7.78
N GLN A 88 -3.36 -10.98 8.62
CA GLN A 88 -2.71 -9.67 8.78
C GLN A 88 -1.29 -9.84 9.33
N SER A 89 -0.28 -9.33 8.61
CA SER A 89 1.11 -9.38 9.04
C SER A 89 1.62 -8.06 9.61
N VAL A 90 1.10 -6.93 9.13
CA VAL A 90 1.45 -5.60 9.64
C VAL A 90 0.27 -5.09 10.47
N PRO A 91 0.47 -4.79 11.77
CA PRO A 91 -0.62 -4.39 12.66
C PRO A 91 -1.02 -2.91 12.48
N HIS A 92 -1.41 -2.56 11.28
CA HIS A 92 -1.89 -1.27 10.85
C HIS A 92 -2.86 -1.50 9.70
N VAL A 93 -4.13 -1.15 9.87
CA VAL A 93 -5.17 -1.39 8.87
C VAL A 93 -4.71 -0.96 7.49
N HIS A 94 -4.86 -1.83 6.52
CA HIS A 94 -4.55 -1.51 5.13
C HIS A 94 -5.46 -2.29 4.18
N CYS A 95 -5.87 -1.61 3.11
CA CYS A 95 -6.73 -2.16 2.08
C CYS A 95 -5.92 -2.35 0.80
N HIS A 96 -5.87 -3.59 0.32
CA HIS A 96 -5.29 -3.91 -0.98
C HIS A 96 -6.26 -3.55 -2.10
N LEU A 97 -5.76 -2.88 -3.13
CA LEU A 97 -6.48 -2.67 -4.39
C LEU A 97 -5.67 -3.33 -5.49
N ILE A 98 -6.21 -4.37 -6.11
CA ILE A 98 -5.51 -5.21 -7.06
C ILE A 98 -6.25 -5.16 -8.40
N PRO A 99 -5.64 -4.57 -9.46
CA PRO A 99 -6.24 -4.54 -10.78
C PRO A 99 -6.44 -5.95 -11.33
N ARG A 100 -7.63 -6.19 -11.90
CA ARG A 100 -7.98 -7.46 -12.52
C ARG A 100 -8.43 -7.23 -13.95
N TYR A 101 -8.09 -8.18 -14.80
CA TYR A 101 -8.47 -8.18 -16.21
C TYR A 101 -9.18 -9.50 -16.53
N LEU A 102 -10.16 -9.45 -17.42
CA LEU A 102 -10.96 -10.64 -17.77
C LEU A 102 -10.10 -11.83 -18.20
N ARG A 103 -8.92 -11.57 -18.76
CA ARG A 103 -7.99 -12.60 -19.26
C ARG A 103 -6.62 -12.51 -18.58
N ASP A 104 -6.57 -12.16 -17.30
CA ASP A 104 -5.29 -12.10 -16.57
C ASP A 104 -4.73 -13.47 -16.17
N GLY A 105 -5.53 -14.52 -16.31
CA GLY A 105 -5.09 -15.88 -15.99
C GLY A 105 -5.05 -16.22 -14.51
N TRP A 106 -5.32 -15.25 -13.62
CA TRP A 106 -5.25 -15.48 -12.19
C TRP A 106 -6.43 -16.29 -11.65
N GLY A 107 -7.67 -16.00 -12.11
CA GLY A 107 -8.86 -16.62 -11.53
C GLY A 107 -8.85 -16.50 -10.00
N ASP A 108 -9.16 -17.58 -9.30
CA ASP A 108 -9.14 -17.63 -7.84
C ASP A 108 -7.70 -17.71 -7.28
N GLY A 109 -6.71 -17.93 -8.10
CA GLY A 109 -5.29 -17.93 -7.70
C GLY A 109 -4.81 -16.61 -7.10
N VAL A 110 -5.52 -15.51 -7.37
CA VAL A 110 -5.22 -14.21 -6.77
C VAL A 110 -5.34 -14.23 -5.25
N TYR A 111 -6.21 -15.06 -4.69
CA TYR A 111 -6.40 -15.14 -3.24
C TYR A 111 -5.19 -15.76 -2.53
N ALA A 112 -4.60 -16.80 -3.11
CA ALA A 112 -3.36 -17.39 -2.59
C ALA A 112 -2.19 -16.40 -2.74
N ALA A 113 -2.11 -15.70 -3.87
CA ALA A 113 -1.09 -14.67 -4.09
C ALA A 113 -1.22 -13.52 -3.09
N LEU A 114 -2.45 -13.14 -2.75
CA LEU A 114 -2.72 -12.10 -1.74
C LEU A 114 -2.28 -12.57 -0.34
N GLU A 115 -2.58 -13.79 0.05
CA GLU A 115 -2.13 -14.35 1.32
C GLU A 115 -0.60 -14.38 1.42
N ASP A 116 0.07 -14.81 0.36
CA ASP A 116 1.55 -14.83 0.32
C ASP A 116 2.12 -13.41 0.40
N SER A 117 1.58 -12.48 -0.38
CA SER A 117 2.00 -11.09 -0.39
C SER A 117 1.80 -10.43 0.99
N GLU A 118 0.64 -10.63 1.61
CA GLU A 118 0.36 -10.10 2.94
C GLU A 118 1.28 -10.72 3.99
N GLY A 119 1.50 -12.03 3.93
CA GLY A 119 2.38 -12.74 4.87
C GLY A 119 3.82 -12.25 4.83
N MET A 120 4.29 -11.78 3.68
CA MET A 120 5.65 -11.27 3.47
C MET A 120 5.79 -9.75 3.67
N LEU A 121 4.67 -9.03 3.76
CA LEU A 121 4.67 -7.58 3.76
C LEU A 121 5.54 -6.97 4.87
N HIS A 122 5.43 -7.49 6.08
CA HIS A 122 6.25 -7.02 7.21
C HIS A 122 7.74 -7.16 6.92
N GLN A 123 8.15 -8.34 6.44
CA GLN A 123 9.55 -8.61 6.09
C GLN A 123 10.04 -7.72 4.97
N GLU A 124 9.22 -7.49 3.95
CA GLU A 124 9.54 -6.61 2.84
C GLU A 124 9.79 -5.18 3.32
N MET A 125 8.96 -4.70 4.25
CA MET A 125 9.15 -3.37 4.85
C MET A 125 10.45 -3.29 5.65
N VAL A 126 10.81 -4.32 6.39
CA VAL A 126 12.08 -4.38 7.13
C VAL A 126 13.27 -4.35 6.18
N GLU A 127 13.24 -5.11 5.10
CA GLU A 127 14.29 -5.17 4.09
C GLU A 127 14.49 -3.82 3.39
N GLU A 128 13.38 -3.16 3.03
CA GLU A 128 13.41 -1.83 2.42
C GLU A 128 14.08 -0.81 3.34
N GLN A 129 13.75 -0.80 4.62
CA GLN A 129 14.36 0.06 5.63
C GLN A 129 15.87 -0.17 5.73
N SER A 130 16.29 -1.44 5.79
CA SER A 130 17.69 -1.83 5.89
C SER A 130 18.47 -1.38 4.65
N TRP A 131 17.89 -1.51 3.49
CA TRP A 131 18.50 -1.08 2.23
C TRP A 131 18.73 0.44 2.20
N TRP A 132 17.71 1.21 2.55
CA TRP A 132 17.82 2.67 2.59
C TRP A 132 18.86 3.17 3.59
N LYS A 133 18.92 2.57 4.77
CA LYS A 133 19.97 2.89 5.77
C LYS A 133 21.37 2.61 5.24
N LYS A 134 21.55 1.49 4.57
CA LYS A 134 22.84 1.09 3.99
C LYS A 134 23.25 2.05 2.87
N VAL A 135 22.35 2.38 1.95
CA VAL A 135 22.62 3.31 0.86
C VAL A 135 22.90 4.71 1.39
N GLY A 136 22.12 5.18 2.36
CA GLY A 136 22.35 6.48 3.01
C GLY A 136 23.73 6.60 3.62
N LYS A 137 24.22 5.56 4.30
CA LYS A 137 25.58 5.51 4.86
C LYS A 137 26.66 5.57 3.78
N GLN A 138 26.47 4.80 2.69
CA GLN A 138 27.46 4.74 1.60
C GLN A 138 27.57 6.06 0.85
N MET A 139 26.46 6.80 0.73
CA MET A 139 26.41 8.06 -0.01
C MET A 139 26.59 9.29 0.86
N ASP A 140 26.80 9.12 2.17
CA ASP A 140 26.89 10.21 3.17
C ASP A 140 25.67 11.16 3.10
N ILE A 141 24.51 10.59 2.86
CA ILE A 141 23.23 11.31 2.72
C ILE A 141 22.43 11.14 4.00
N LYS A 142 21.83 12.25 4.47
CA LYS A 142 20.91 12.20 5.61
C LYS A 142 19.68 11.37 5.25
N GLU A 143 19.15 10.66 6.22
CA GLU A 143 17.98 9.79 6.04
C GLU A 143 16.79 10.53 5.40
N ASP A 144 16.55 11.78 5.80
CA ASP A 144 15.48 12.61 5.25
C ASP A 144 15.68 12.98 3.78
N ASP A 145 16.91 13.10 3.32
CA ASP A 145 17.24 13.41 1.93
C ASP A 145 17.01 12.23 0.99
N VAL A 146 17.12 11.00 1.51
CA VAL A 146 16.93 9.77 0.74
C VAL A 146 15.45 9.44 0.56
N ARG A 147 14.60 9.87 1.50
CA ARG A 147 13.16 9.55 1.54
C ARG A 147 12.31 10.64 0.91
N LYS A 148 12.54 10.93 -0.36
CA LYS A 148 11.69 11.85 -1.10
C LYS A 148 10.43 11.12 -1.59
N PRO A 149 9.25 11.77 -1.54
CA PRO A 149 8.04 11.18 -2.09
C PRO A 149 8.22 10.86 -3.57
N ARG A 150 7.69 9.73 -4.02
CA ARG A 150 7.58 9.41 -5.44
C ARG A 150 6.55 10.34 -6.07
N GLY A 151 6.89 10.90 -7.22
CA GLY A 151 5.95 11.69 -7.99
C GLY A 151 4.99 10.82 -8.79
N MET A 152 3.90 11.44 -9.26
CA MET A 152 2.94 10.79 -10.15
C MET A 152 3.59 10.18 -11.40
N PRO A 153 4.59 10.82 -12.05
CA PRO A 153 5.25 10.22 -13.20
C PRO A 153 5.92 8.87 -12.94
N GLU A 154 6.42 8.65 -11.72
CA GLU A 154 7.03 7.37 -11.36
C GLU A 154 5.98 6.27 -11.23
N MET A 155 4.81 6.60 -10.71
CA MET A 155 3.70 5.67 -10.62
C MET A 155 3.15 5.32 -12.00
N GLU A 156 3.07 6.28 -12.91
CA GLU A 156 2.66 6.06 -14.30
C GLU A 156 3.62 5.12 -15.05
N LYS A 157 4.91 5.12 -14.71
CA LYS A 157 5.90 4.22 -15.28
C LYS A 157 5.74 2.78 -14.82
N GLU A 158 5.10 2.54 -13.70
CA GLU A 158 4.77 1.18 -13.22
C GLU A 158 3.61 0.57 -14.01
N ALA A 159 2.85 1.39 -14.72
CA ALA A 159 1.81 0.95 -15.63
C ALA A 159 2.39 0.32 -16.90
#